data_212fcaae3f7bc177fafc69e4de71d9ae
#
_entry.id   212fcaae3f7bc177fafc69e4de71d9ae
#
_cell.length_a   1.000
_cell.length_b   1.000
_cell.length_c   1.000
_cell.angle_alpha   90.00
_cell.angle_beta   90.00
_cell.angle_gamma   90.00
#
_symmetry.space_group_name_H-M   'P 1'
#
loop_
_entity.id
_entity.type
_entity.pdbx_description
1 polymer ?
#
loop_
_entity_poly.entity_id
_entity_poly.type
_entity_poly.pdbx_seq_one_letter_code
_entity_poly.pdbx_strand_id
1 'polypeptide(L)'
;MAADLLTASGLFFYNILLGILFVTIIFFAITIFYALNNIHLEEPKLKTDKVVVLEKMGNLQTAANNQMHDNKYCADSVKDYSDQNIKKSTCSALGSCVWVTGKDGSDKISKCVAAQKGNSNGVAPGSLGPEDKCFKKKNGQLAPWEEYYYLNGPASGKKLNNRC
;
A
#
# COMPACT_ATOMS: atom_id res chain seq x y z
N MET A 1 -29.82 -37.49 -60.71
CA MET A 1 -29.97 -36.22 -59.97
C MET A 1 -30.13 -36.41 -58.46
N ALA A 2 -30.93 -37.35 -57.90
CA ALA A 2 -31.06 -37.52 -56.46
C ALA A 2 -29.82 -38.18 -55.79
N ALA A 3 -29.13 -39.07 -56.50
CA ALA A 3 -27.95 -39.75 -56.00
C ALA A 3 -26.70 -38.80 -55.83
N ASP A 4 -26.55 -37.82 -56.70
CA ASP A 4 -25.44 -36.86 -56.67
C ASP A 4 -25.59 -35.88 -55.51
N LEU A 5 -26.80 -35.50 -55.14
CA LEU A 5 -27.10 -34.63 -53.99
C LEU A 5 -26.77 -35.30 -52.65
N LEU A 6 -27.02 -36.60 -52.53
CA LEU A 6 -26.73 -37.37 -51.33
C LEU A 6 -25.20 -37.56 -51.11
N THR A 7 -24.45 -37.75 -52.16
CA THR A 7 -22.97 -37.85 -52.12
C THR A 7 -22.30 -36.50 -51.82
N ALA A 8 -22.78 -35.40 -52.36
CA ALA A 8 -22.26 -34.08 -52.11
C ALA A 8 -22.51 -33.64 -50.64
N SER A 9 -23.69 -33.93 -50.08
CA SER A 9 -23.99 -33.63 -48.69
C SER A 9 -23.14 -34.47 -47.71
N GLY A 10 -22.93 -35.74 -48.04
CA GLY A 10 -22.08 -36.64 -47.23
C GLY A 10 -20.64 -36.19 -47.17
N LEU A 11 -20.06 -35.75 -48.28
CA LEU A 11 -18.70 -35.20 -48.36
C LEU A 11 -18.58 -33.86 -47.60
N PHE A 12 -19.60 -33.04 -47.64
CA PHE A 12 -19.62 -31.78 -46.88
C PHE A 12 -19.64 -32.03 -45.35
N PHE A 13 -20.51 -32.95 -44.86
CA PHE A 13 -20.54 -33.35 -43.46
C PHE A 13 -19.23 -34.00 -43.03
N TYR A 14 -18.63 -34.85 -43.85
CA TYR A 14 -17.34 -35.46 -43.57
C TYR A 14 -16.22 -34.43 -43.40
N ASN A 15 -16.15 -33.45 -44.24
CA ASN A 15 -15.16 -32.39 -44.15
C ASN A 15 -15.34 -31.52 -42.91
N ILE A 16 -16.59 -31.20 -42.52
CA ILE A 16 -16.88 -30.50 -41.27
C ILE A 16 -16.48 -31.34 -40.06
N LEU A 17 -16.83 -32.63 -40.05
CA LEU A 17 -16.46 -33.53 -38.95
C LEU A 17 -14.94 -33.64 -38.82
N LEU A 18 -14.20 -33.75 -39.92
CA LEU A 18 -12.77 -33.79 -39.93
C LEU A 18 -12.17 -32.49 -39.40
N GLY A 19 -12.75 -31.34 -39.77
CA GLY A 19 -12.32 -30.01 -39.26
C GLY A 19 -12.52 -29.89 -37.73
N ILE A 20 -13.65 -30.32 -37.23
CA ILE A 20 -13.93 -30.31 -35.78
C ILE A 20 -12.96 -31.24 -35.05
N LEU A 21 -12.69 -32.42 -35.56
CA LEU A 21 -11.75 -33.36 -34.97
C LEU A 21 -10.33 -32.78 -34.95
N PHE A 22 -9.92 -32.10 -35.99
CA PHE A 22 -8.61 -31.45 -36.03
C PHE A 22 -8.49 -30.32 -34.98
N VAL A 23 -9.49 -29.47 -34.86
CA VAL A 23 -9.55 -28.40 -33.85
C VAL A 23 -9.51 -28.97 -32.43
N THR A 24 -10.24 -30.07 -32.15
CA THR A 24 -10.22 -30.70 -30.83
C THR A 24 -8.85 -31.29 -30.49
N ILE A 25 -8.16 -31.92 -31.44
CA ILE A 25 -6.80 -32.45 -31.23
C ILE A 25 -5.83 -31.30 -30.89
N ILE A 26 -5.90 -30.17 -31.60
CA ILE A 26 -5.05 -29.01 -31.31
C ILE A 26 -5.33 -28.48 -29.90
N PHE A 27 -6.60 -28.37 -29.52
CA PHE A 27 -6.98 -27.90 -28.20
C PHE A 27 -6.42 -28.82 -27.09
N PHE A 28 -6.55 -30.13 -27.25
CA PHE A 28 -5.96 -31.10 -26.30
C PHE A 28 -4.43 -31.00 -26.26
N ALA A 29 -3.77 -30.85 -27.40
CA ALA A 29 -2.31 -30.69 -27.44
C ALA A 29 -1.87 -29.44 -26.68
N ILE A 30 -2.58 -28.33 -26.82
CA ILE A 30 -2.31 -27.08 -26.08
C ILE A 30 -2.52 -27.28 -24.59
N THR A 31 -3.63 -27.91 -24.17
CA THR A 31 -3.91 -28.14 -22.74
C THR A 31 -2.86 -29.05 -22.10
N ILE A 32 -2.44 -30.10 -22.79
CA ILE A 32 -1.35 -30.98 -22.31
C ILE A 32 -0.03 -30.23 -22.23
N PHE A 33 0.28 -29.40 -23.23
CA PHE A 33 1.49 -28.57 -23.20
C PHE A 33 1.52 -27.65 -21.98
N TYR A 34 0.42 -26.96 -21.66
CA TYR A 34 0.32 -26.10 -20.46
C TYR A 34 0.46 -26.92 -19.17
N ALA A 35 -0.15 -28.12 -19.12
CA ALA A 35 -0.08 -28.99 -17.95
C ALA A 35 1.36 -29.53 -17.71
N LEU A 36 2.07 -29.94 -18.78
CA LEU A 36 3.42 -30.47 -18.67
C LEU A 36 4.46 -29.40 -18.33
N ASN A 37 4.26 -28.15 -18.76
CA ASN A 37 5.17 -27.06 -18.46
C ASN A 37 4.86 -26.34 -17.14
N ASN A 38 3.92 -26.84 -16.32
CA ASN A 38 3.49 -26.18 -15.07
C ASN A 38 3.19 -24.68 -15.26
N ILE A 39 2.75 -24.29 -16.44
CA ILE A 39 2.33 -22.93 -16.69
C ILE A 39 0.98 -22.75 -15.98
N HIS A 40 1.04 -22.44 -14.69
CA HIS A 40 -0.12 -21.94 -14.01
C HIS A 40 -0.42 -20.56 -14.61
N LEU A 41 -1.55 -20.45 -15.28
CA LEU A 41 -2.19 -19.15 -15.45
C LEU A 41 -2.59 -18.70 -14.04
N GLU A 42 -1.62 -18.20 -13.27
CA GLU A 42 -1.96 -17.48 -12.06
C GLU A 42 -2.84 -16.34 -12.52
N GLU A 43 -4.12 -16.41 -12.15
CA GLU A 43 -4.93 -15.21 -12.12
C GLU A 43 -4.05 -14.15 -11.45
N PRO A 44 -3.90 -12.95 -12.06
CA PRO A 44 -3.19 -11.89 -11.40
C PRO A 44 -3.83 -11.79 -10.03
N LYS A 45 -3.16 -12.32 -9.00
CA LYS A 45 -3.52 -12.04 -7.62
C LYS A 45 -3.44 -10.55 -7.59
N LEU A 46 -4.57 -9.89 -7.81
CA LEU A 46 -4.77 -8.54 -7.34
C LEU A 46 -4.24 -8.61 -5.92
N LYS A 47 -2.99 -8.15 -5.71
CA LYS A 47 -2.59 -7.71 -4.40
C LYS A 47 -3.64 -6.67 -4.07
N THR A 48 -4.72 -7.12 -3.48
CA THR A 48 -5.51 -6.29 -2.63
C THR A 48 -4.54 -5.94 -1.52
N ASP A 49 -3.67 -4.94 -1.79
CA ASP A 49 -3.22 -4.10 -0.70
C ASP A 49 -4.52 -3.86 0.03
N LYS A 50 -4.60 -4.36 1.26
CA LYS A 50 -5.70 -4.01 2.14
C LYS A 50 -5.66 -2.50 2.17
N VAL A 51 -6.35 -1.87 1.21
CA VAL A 51 -6.83 -0.53 1.38
C VAL A 51 -7.79 -0.71 2.54
N VAL A 52 -7.27 -0.52 3.74
CA VAL A 52 -8.09 -0.25 4.90
C VAL A 52 -8.77 1.06 4.51
N VAL A 53 -9.88 0.94 3.79
CA VAL A 53 -10.79 2.05 3.61
C VAL A 53 -11.21 2.38 5.04
N LEU A 54 -10.58 3.38 5.59
CA LEU A 54 -10.97 4.02 6.83
C LEU A 54 -12.30 4.74 6.57
N GLU A 55 -13.36 3.97 6.28
CA GLU A 55 -14.73 4.49 6.21
C GLU A 55 -15.23 5.05 7.56
N LYS A 56 -14.41 4.97 8.60
CA LYS A 56 -14.64 5.61 9.91
C LYS A 56 -13.98 6.98 10.06
N MET A 57 -13.50 7.61 8.99
CA MET A 57 -12.87 8.93 9.10
C MET A 57 -13.80 10.04 9.61
N GLY A 58 -15.11 9.89 9.48
CA GLY A 58 -16.06 10.90 9.99
C GLY A 58 -16.06 11.09 11.50
N ASN A 59 -15.78 10.02 12.28
CA ASN A 59 -15.76 10.06 13.73
C ASN A 59 -14.34 10.18 14.34
N LEU A 60 -13.29 9.86 13.59
CA LEU A 60 -11.91 9.97 14.07
C LEU A 60 -11.44 11.42 14.11
N GLN A 61 -11.94 12.27 13.24
CA GLN A 61 -11.56 13.69 13.21
C GLN A 61 -12.09 14.46 14.42
N THR A 62 -13.23 14.05 14.96
CA THR A 62 -13.79 14.63 16.19
C THR A 62 -13.17 14.05 17.46
N ALA A 63 -12.79 12.77 17.44
CA ALA A 63 -12.06 12.13 18.55
C ALA A 63 -10.58 12.55 18.60
N ALA A 64 -9.97 12.80 17.44
CA ALA A 64 -8.58 13.27 17.33
C ALA A 64 -8.39 14.68 17.91
N ASN A 65 -9.43 15.50 17.96
CA ASN A 65 -9.32 16.84 18.52
C ASN A 65 -9.22 16.89 20.05
N ASN A 66 -9.61 15.82 20.77
CA ASN A 66 -9.70 15.88 22.23
C ASN A 66 -8.95 14.82 23.02
N GLN A 67 -8.42 13.74 22.44
CA GLN A 67 -7.93 12.62 23.26
C GLN A 67 -6.65 11.90 22.85
N MET A 68 -6.02 12.14 21.70
CA MET A 68 -4.92 11.29 21.25
C MET A 68 -3.70 12.04 20.72
N HIS A 69 -3.27 13.07 21.40
CA HIS A 69 -1.92 13.63 21.25
C HIS A 69 -0.96 12.89 22.18
N ASP A 70 -0.79 11.58 21.97
CA ASP A 70 0.12 10.76 22.76
C ASP A 70 1.10 10.05 21.83
N ASN A 71 2.39 10.17 22.14
CA ASN A 71 3.46 9.46 21.46
C ASN A 71 3.26 7.94 21.46
N LYS A 72 2.63 7.39 22.50
CA LYS A 72 2.31 5.97 22.57
C LYS A 72 1.28 5.58 21.51
N TYR A 73 0.19 6.34 21.35
CA TYR A 73 -0.81 6.10 20.32
C TYR A 73 -0.21 6.13 18.91
N CYS A 74 0.61 7.14 18.63
CA CYS A 74 1.28 7.25 17.33
C CYS A 74 2.24 6.09 17.05
N ALA A 75 2.99 5.65 18.06
CA ALA A 75 3.90 4.51 17.93
C ALA A 75 3.15 3.19 17.74
N ASP A 76 2.10 2.96 18.52
CA ASP A 76 1.30 1.73 18.47
C ASP A 76 0.53 1.59 17.14
N SER A 77 0.09 2.69 16.54
CA SER A 77 -0.64 2.69 15.26
C SER A 77 0.18 2.18 14.07
N VAL A 78 1.50 2.20 14.17
CA VAL A 78 2.42 1.72 13.12
C VAL A 78 3.22 0.48 13.51
N LYS A 79 2.99 -0.05 14.70
CA LYS A 79 3.79 -1.14 15.30
C LYS A 79 3.76 -2.42 14.46
N ASP A 80 2.59 -2.79 13.94
CA ASP A 80 2.37 -4.07 13.28
C ASP A 80 2.89 -4.12 11.83
N TYR A 81 3.33 -2.99 11.29
CA TYR A 81 3.90 -2.93 9.96
C TYR A 81 5.40 -3.19 9.98
N SER A 82 5.91 -3.98 9.03
CA SER A 82 7.35 -4.21 8.85
C SER A 82 8.00 -3.19 7.93
N ASP A 83 7.28 -2.75 6.89
CA ASP A 83 7.77 -1.82 5.88
C ASP A 83 7.75 -0.37 6.39
N GLN A 84 8.89 0.32 6.25
CA GLN A 84 9.07 1.71 6.66
C GLN A 84 8.21 2.69 5.85
N ASN A 85 7.94 2.39 4.58
CA ASN A 85 7.11 3.25 3.73
C ASN A 85 5.64 3.15 4.16
N ILE A 86 5.19 1.94 4.53
CA ILE A 86 3.84 1.72 5.07
C ILE A 86 3.71 2.42 6.43
N LYS A 87 4.70 2.27 7.32
CA LYS A 87 4.73 2.99 8.60
C LYS A 87 4.63 4.50 8.41
N LYS A 88 5.43 5.04 7.49
CA LYS A 88 5.45 6.47 7.19
C LYS A 88 4.09 6.95 6.65
N SER A 89 3.51 6.25 5.67
CA SER A 89 2.20 6.62 5.09
C SER A 89 1.08 6.52 6.11
N THR A 90 1.04 5.44 6.90
CA THR A 90 0.05 5.25 7.97
C THR A 90 0.17 6.34 9.03
N CYS A 91 1.37 6.60 9.53
CA CYS A 91 1.62 7.66 10.49
C CYS A 91 1.17 9.04 9.98
N SER A 92 1.55 9.37 8.74
CA SER A 92 1.21 10.67 8.13
C SER A 92 -0.28 10.82 7.85
N ALA A 93 -1.02 9.72 7.71
CA ALA A 93 -2.48 9.74 7.54
C ALA A 93 -3.26 10.03 8.84
N LEU A 94 -2.60 9.85 9.98
CA LEU A 94 -3.19 10.10 11.30
C LEU A 94 -3.11 11.59 11.64
N GLY A 95 -3.93 12.46 11.29
CA GLY A 95 -3.85 13.92 11.47
C GLY A 95 -3.23 14.45 12.78
N SER A 96 -3.18 13.63 13.86
CA SER A 96 -2.55 13.92 15.15
C SER A 96 -1.10 13.44 15.29
N CYS A 97 -0.55 12.76 14.28
CA CYS A 97 0.79 12.20 14.31
C CYS A 97 1.63 12.75 13.15
N VAL A 98 2.94 12.71 13.33
CA VAL A 98 3.92 13.03 12.30
C VAL A 98 5.00 11.96 12.26
N TRP A 99 5.45 11.63 11.06
CA TRP A 99 6.59 10.77 10.87
C TRP A 99 7.86 11.60 10.90
N VAL A 100 8.76 11.32 11.85
CA VAL A 100 10.01 12.04 12.03
C VAL A 100 11.21 11.20 11.65
N THR A 101 12.25 11.85 11.16
CA THR A 101 13.54 11.22 10.86
C THR A 101 14.67 12.00 11.51
N GLY A 102 15.69 11.29 11.96
CA GLY A 102 16.89 11.84 12.59
C GLY A 102 18.07 10.92 12.43
N LYS A 103 19.23 11.28 12.99
CA LYS A 103 20.46 10.51 12.96
C LYS A 103 21.02 10.27 14.35
N ASP A 104 21.36 9.01 14.63
CA ASP A 104 22.16 8.61 15.80
C ASP A 104 23.50 8.07 15.32
N GLY A 105 24.49 8.96 15.22
CA GLY A 105 25.74 8.66 14.52
C GLY A 105 25.51 8.47 13.01
N SER A 106 25.82 7.28 12.48
CA SER A 106 25.55 6.87 11.09
C SER A 106 24.16 6.30 10.88
N ASP A 107 23.46 5.91 11.95
CA ASP A 107 22.18 5.22 11.89
C ASP A 107 21.03 6.21 11.67
N LYS A 108 20.25 5.97 10.62
CA LYS A 108 19.00 6.69 10.41
C LYS A 108 17.91 6.14 11.32
N ILE A 109 17.36 7.01 12.16
CA ILE A 109 16.24 6.69 13.04
C ILE A 109 14.98 7.33 12.47
N SER A 110 13.90 6.57 12.48
CA SER A 110 12.58 7.05 12.07
C SER A 110 11.51 6.56 13.04
N LYS A 111 10.58 7.45 13.40
CA LYS A 111 9.49 7.14 14.35
C LYS A 111 8.21 7.89 13.97
N CYS A 112 7.09 7.33 14.40
CA CYS A 112 5.81 8.02 14.45
C CYS A 112 5.64 8.64 15.84
N VAL A 113 5.46 9.95 15.90
CA VAL A 113 5.33 10.70 17.16
C VAL A 113 4.15 11.66 17.11
N ALA A 114 3.69 12.11 18.27
CA ALA A 114 2.62 13.10 18.34
C ALA A 114 3.00 14.40 17.64
N ALA A 115 2.06 14.94 16.88
CA ALA A 115 2.16 16.26 16.27
C ALA A 115 1.91 17.36 17.30
N GLN A 116 2.44 18.56 17.07
CA GLN A 116 2.04 19.72 17.86
C GLN A 116 0.53 19.97 17.71
N LYS A 117 -0.12 20.31 18.81
CA LYS A 117 -1.54 20.69 18.79
C LYS A 117 -1.73 21.87 17.85
N GLY A 118 -2.66 21.73 16.90
CA GLY A 118 -3.06 22.84 16.06
C GLY A 118 -3.64 23.97 16.91
N ASN A 119 -3.45 25.19 16.47
CA ASN A 119 -4.06 26.33 17.12
C ASN A 119 -5.50 26.57 16.57
N SER A 120 -6.29 27.36 17.28
CA SER A 120 -7.65 27.73 16.92
C SER A 120 -7.78 28.48 15.57
N ASN A 121 -6.65 28.81 14.93
CA ASN A 121 -6.61 29.54 13.65
C ASN A 121 -6.64 28.62 12.40
N GLY A 122 -7.07 27.34 12.56
CA GLY A 122 -7.25 26.44 11.44
C GLY A 122 -5.96 25.80 10.89
N VAL A 123 -4.84 25.94 11.59
CA VAL A 123 -3.59 25.30 11.20
C VAL A 123 -3.68 23.79 11.50
N ALA A 124 -3.48 22.95 10.48
CA ALA A 124 -3.52 21.50 10.63
C ALA A 124 -2.45 21.04 11.64
N PRO A 125 -2.77 20.18 12.62
CA PRO A 125 -1.85 19.78 13.67
C PRO A 125 -0.48 19.31 13.14
N GLY A 126 -0.46 18.42 12.19
CA GLY A 126 0.78 17.88 11.60
C GLY A 126 1.68 18.92 10.92
N SER A 127 1.13 20.06 10.48
CA SER A 127 1.91 21.09 9.76
C SER A 127 2.89 21.85 10.65
N LEU A 128 2.70 21.83 11.96
CA LEU A 128 3.57 22.48 12.94
C LEU A 128 4.77 21.60 13.34
N GLY A 129 4.76 20.33 12.96
CA GLY A 129 5.80 19.36 13.26
C GLY A 129 5.54 18.54 14.52
N PRO A 130 6.56 17.82 15.01
CA PRO A 130 6.44 17.00 16.20
C PRO A 130 6.30 17.86 17.47
N GLU A 131 5.57 17.35 18.45
CA GLU A 131 5.48 17.95 19.79
C GLU A 131 6.84 17.93 20.47
N ASP A 132 7.49 16.75 20.51
CA ASP A 132 8.85 16.58 20.99
C ASP A 132 9.86 16.86 19.85
N LYS A 133 10.55 17.96 19.93
CA LYS A 133 11.54 18.38 18.91
C LYS A 133 12.81 17.56 18.94
N CYS A 134 13.04 16.81 20.00
CA CYS A 134 14.27 16.07 20.25
C CYS A 134 13.99 14.61 20.58
N PHE A 135 14.97 13.75 20.30
CA PHE A 135 14.94 12.34 20.70
C PHE A 135 16.20 11.99 21.50
N LYS A 136 16.10 10.93 22.29
CA LYS A 136 17.22 10.42 23.07
C LYS A 136 18.00 9.41 22.24
N LYS A 137 19.28 9.66 22.01
CA LYS A 137 20.23 8.76 21.36
C LYS A 137 20.53 7.54 22.23
N LYS A 138 21.16 6.51 21.64
CA LYS A 138 21.63 5.31 22.36
C LYS A 138 22.58 5.64 23.51
N ASN A 139 23.40 6.69 23.36
CA ASN A 139 24.34 7.18 24.38
C ASN A 139 23.69 8.07 25.45
N GLY A 140 22.38 8.25 25.41
CA GLY A 140 21.62 9.07 26.36
C GLY A 140 21.54 10.57 26.05
N GLN A 141 22.29 11.07 25.07
CA GLN A 141 22.24 12.47 24.66
C GLN A 141 20.98 12.79 23.89
N LEU A 142 20.49 14.02 24.01
CA LEU A 142 19.38 14.51 23.17
C LEU A 142 19.90 14.97 21.82
N ALA A 143 19.16 14.67 20.77
CA ALA A 143 19.40 15.12 19.41
C ALA A 143 18.12 15.61 18.75
N PRO A 144 18.18 16.61 17.89
CA PRO A 144 17.01 17.11 17.18
C PRO A 144 16.60 16.15 16.08
N TRP A 145 15.29 16.11 15.82
CA TRP A 145 14.78 15.54 14.58
C TRP A 145 15.22 16.41 13.40
N GLU A 146 15.59 15.79 12.27
CA GLU A 146 16.04 16.51 11.07
C GLU A 146 14.87 16.88 10.16
N GLU A 147 13.92 15.95 9.97
CA GLU A 147 12.79 16.11 9.06
C GLU A 147 11.52 15.50 9.64
N TYR A 148 10.38 16.00 9.19
CA TYR A 148 9.08 15.42 9.49
C TYR A 148 8.14 15.40 8.28
N TYR A 149 7.20 14.47 8.32
CA TYR A 149 6.19 14.25 7.29
C TYR A 149 4.81 14.19 7.93
N TYR A 150 3.82 14.81 7.31
CA TYR A 150 2.46 14.87 7.78
C TYR A 150 1.47 14.77 6.62
N LEU A 151 0.16 14.57 6.93
CA LEU A 151 -0.90 14.51 5.92
C LEU A 151 -0.91 15.78 5.07
N ASN A 152 -0.93 15.60 3.73
CA ASN A 152 -0.85 16.70 2.76
C ASN A 152 0.44 17.53 2.83
N GLY A 153 1.45 17.04 3.53
CA GLY A 153 2.75 17.67 3.58
C GLY A 153 3.64 17.36 2.38
N PRO A 154 4.82 18.01 2.29
CA PRO A 154 5.74 17.80 1.19
C PRO A 154 6.29 16.36 1.20
N ALA A 155 6.37 15.73 0.03
CA ALA A 155 6.87 14.36 -0.13
C ALA A 155 8.32 14.18 0.36
N SER A 156 9.15 15.21 0.23
CA SER A 156 10.55 15.23 0.67
C SER A 156 10.76 15.47 2.17
N GLY A 157 9.68 15.68 2.92
CA GLY A 157 9.75 16.08 4.33
C GLY A 157 10.02 17.57 4.52
N LYS A 158 9.61 18.08 5.67
CA LYS A 158 9.87 19.45 6.09
C LYS A 158 11.04 19.45 7.08
N LYS A 159 12.07 20.24 6.80
CA LYS A 159 13.24 20.34 7.68
C LYS A 159 12.90 21.04 8.98
N LEU A 160 13.48 20.57 10.06
CA LEU A 160 13.37 21.13 11.38
C LEU A 160 14.68 21.83 11.76
N ASN A 161 14.59 23.11 12.06
CA ASN A 161 15.74 23.88 12.59
C ASN A 161 15.64 23.92 14.12
N ASN A 162 15.80 22.79 14.75
CA ASN A 162 15.69 22.67 16.19
C ASN A 162 17.07 22.53 16.84
N ARG A 163 17.23 23.20 17.98
CA ARG A 163 18.34 22.95 18.90
C ARG A 163 17.78 22.19 20.11
N CYS A 164 18.50 21.18 20.54
CA CYS A 164 18.25 20.45 21.79
C CYS A 164 19.26 20.90 22.89
#